data_47536d025e3e976598e8598a07330582
#
_entry.id   47536d025e3e976598e8598a07330582
#
_cell.length_a   1.000
_cell.length_b   1.000
_cell.length_c   1.000
_cell.angle_alpha   90.00
_cell.angle_beta   90.00
_cell.angle_gamma   90.00
#
_symmetry.space_group_name_H-M   'P 1'
#
loop_
_entity.id
_entity.type
_entity.pdbx_description
1 polymer ?
#
loop_
_entity_poly.entity_id
_entity_poly.type
_entity_poly.pdbx_seq_one_letter_code
_entity_poly.pdbx_strand_id
1 'polypeptide(L)'
;MPRYNDRTRQQVSQRRLSILSIAAIALISTLSIFGCGKMGGGNSIHVKSATTGEKDLPVKSSYAFAVTKTFTDINNKITMSSAHNVYVANYDLDANNFAMTMDKPLTSDDQVRVVFSLIGEEGTNDKSPPKAGTYSAKADKHMKVESVGLVVRKSGADVKSWLDRSMLSGEVKVSSASADEISGDVDLTSGDTSIKGSFTAKVLKRK
;
A
#
# COMPACT_ATOMS: atom_id res chain seq x y z
N MET A 1 39.63 66.45 34.68
CA MET A 1 39.12 67.82 34.30
C MET A 1 38.37 67.68 33.03
N PRO A 2 37.40 68.42 32.85
CA PRO A 2 36.06 68.28 33.40
C PRO A 2 34.95 68.32 32.31
N ARG A 3 33.79 68.06 32.81
CA ARG A 3 32.49 68.70 32.54
C ARG A 3 31.80 68.37 31.22
N TYR A 4 30.56 68.21 31.16
CA TYR A 4 29.38 68.59 31.97
C TYR A 4 28.20 68.51 31.02
N ASN A 5 27.17 68.01 31.55
CA ASN A 5 25.76 68.41 31.38
C ASN A 5 25.17 68.46 29.98
N ASP A 6 23.95 68.33 29.80
CA ASP A 6 22.76 68.50 30.62
C ASP A 6 21.58 67.92 29.84
N ARG A 7 20.71 67.22 30.49
CA ARG A 7 19.32 67.61 30.75
C ARG A 7 18.63 68.28 29.54
N THR A 8 17.50 68.01 29.20
CA THR A 8 16.27 67.86 29.90
C THR A 8 15.11 67.69 28.99
N ARG A 9 14.15 67.02 29.54
CA ARG A 9 12.72 67.31 29.54
C ARG A 9 11.93 67.01 28.29
N GLN A 10 11.05 66.07 28.58
CA GLN A 10 9.62 66.34 28.91
C GLN A 10 8.88 66.92 27.71
N GLN A 11 7.75 66.52 27.37
CA GLN A 11 6.54 66.06 28.07
C GLN A 11 5.54 65.65 26.99
N VAL A 12 4.87 64.54 27.24
CA VAL A 12 3.42 64.49 27.41
C VAL A 12 2.55 65.35 26.49
N SER A 13 1.79 64.75 25.71
CA SER A 13 0.37 65.00 25.47
C SER A 13 -0.15 63.91 24.56
N GLN A 14 -0.81 62.92 25.11
CA GLN A 14 -2.24 62.87 25.30
C GLN A 14 -3.04 63.07 24.02
N ARG A 15 -3.73 61.99 23.74
CA ARG A 15 -5.05 61.93 23.15
C ARG A 15 -5.21 62.26 21.67
N ARG A 16 -5.51 61.26 20.89
CA ARG A 16 -6.86 61.13 20.37
C ARG A 16 -7.06 59.74 19.80
N LEU A 17 -8.08 59.10 20.27
CA LEU A 17 -8.76 58.00 19.65
C LEU A 17 -9.09 58.34 18.20
N SER A 18 -8.86 57.41 17.34
CA SER A 18 -9.62 57.12 16.11
C SER A 18 -9.31 55.66 15.78
N ILE A 19 -10.06 54.74 16.27
CA ILE A 19 -11.25 54.13 15.70
C ILE A 19 -11.06 53.84 14.20
N LEU A 20 -11.09 52.53 13.97
CA LEU A 20 -11.43 51.84 12.73
C LEU A 20 -10.41 51.85 11.61
N SER A 21 -9.73 50.75 11.52
CA SER A 21 -9.82 49.90 10.30
C SER A 21 -9.26 48.54 10.65
N ILE A 22 -10.13 47.66 11.06
CA ILE A 22 -9.91 46.22 11.07
C ILE A 22 -9.94 45.80 9.59
N ALA A 23 -8.78 45.82 8.95
CA ALA A 23 -8.57 45.05 7.73
C ALA A 23 -8.19 43.64 8.17
N ALA A 24 -9.17 42.84 8.42
CA ALA A 24 -9.01 41.39 8.49
C ALA A 24 -8.62 40.93 7.09
N ILE A 25 -7.32 40.86 6.86
CA ILE A 25 -6.78 40.05 5.75
C ILE A 25 -6.98 38.60 6.19
N ALA A 26 -8.14 38.07 5.86
CA ALA A 26 -8.34 36.66 5.82
C ALA A 26 -7.39 36.11 4.74
N LEU A 27 -6.18 35.73 5.17
CA LEU A 27 -5.36 34.79 4.43
C LEU A 27 -6.17 33.49 4.38
N ILE A 28 -6.98 33.37 3.37
CA ILE A 28 -7.50 32.08 2.92
C ILE A 28 -6.28 31.33 2.41
N SER A 29 -5.55 30.72 3.33
CA SER A 29 -4.73 29.57 3.03
C SER A 29 -5.70 28.53 2.47
N THR A 30 -5.85 28.50 1.15
CA THR A 30 -6.34 27.32 0.46
C THR A 30 -5.35 26.21 0.78
N LEU A 31 -5.53 25.57 1.95
CA LEU A 31 -5.14 24.21 2.09
C LEU A 31 -5.83 23.51 0.94
N SER A 32 -5.09 23.27 -0.11
CA SER A 32 -5.38 22.19 -1.03
C SER A 32 -5.33 20.93 -0.18
N ILE A 33 -6.44 20.66 0.51
CA ILE A 33 -6.76 19.32 0.94
C ILE A 33 -6.81 18.57 -0.39
N PHE A 34 -5.67 18.03 -0.78
CA PHE A 34 -5.71 16.81 -1.56
C PHE A 34 -6.54 15.88 -0.68
N GLY A 35 -7.82 15.97 -0.90
CA GLY A 35 -8.77 15.07 -0.35
C GLY A 35 -8.29 13.70 -0.78
N CYS A 36 -7.62 13.02 0.15
CA CYS A 36 -7.66 11.59 0.20
C CYS A 36 -9.15 11.30 0.36
N GLY A 37 -9.84 11.29 -0.77
CA GLY A 37 -11.21 10.84 -0.82
C GLY A 37 -11.17 9.47 -0.18
N LYS A 38 -11.71 9.36 1.03
CA LYS A 38 -12.25 8.12 1.53
C LYS A 38 -13.28 7.71 0.49
N MET A 39 -12.80 7.07 -0.57
CA MET A 39 -13.65 6.25 -1.41
C MET A 39 -14.30 5.28 -0.46
N GLY A 40 -15.62 5.35 -0.43
CA GLY A 40 -16.44 4.55 0.46
C GLY A 40 -16.03 3.09 0.43
N GLY A 41 -15.92 2.53 1.60
CA GLY A 41 -15.58 1.21 2.09
C GLY A 41 -15.68 -0.03 1.23
N GLY A 42 -15.24 -0.01 0.00
CA GLY A 42 -15.10 -1.22 -0.84
C GLY A 42 -13.65 -1.35 -1.29
N ASN A 43 -13.04 -2.49 -1.02
CA ASN A 43 -11.76 -2.84 -1.60
C ASN A 43 -11.90 -2.85 -3.13
N SER A 44 -11.03 -2.13 -3.83
CA SER A 44 -10.99 -2.13 -5.29
C SER A 44 -9.54 -2.11 -5.78
N ILE A 45 -9.29 -2.86 -6.83
CA ILE A 45 -7.99 -2.91 -7.51
C ILE A 45 -8.17 -2.44 -8.94
N HIS A 46 -7.43 -1.44 -9.32
CA HIS A 46 -7.26 -1.01 -10.71
C HIS A 46 -6.12 -1.78 -11.34
N VAL A 47 -6.39 -2.45 -12.45
CA VAL A 47 -5.39 -3.22 -13.20
C VAL A 47 -5.32 -2.68 -14.62
N LYS A 48 -4.09 -2.39 -15.06
CA LYS A 48 -3.79 -2.08 -16.45
C LYS A 48 -2.73 -3.07 -16.96
N SER A 49 -2.99 -3.73 -18.07
CA SER A 49 -2.02 -4.60 -18.72
C SER A 49 -2.36 -4.80 -20.20
N ALA A 50 -1.40 -5.26 -21.01
CA ALA A 50 -1.64 -5.61 -22.40
C ALA A 50 -2.70 -6.73 -22.55
N THR A 51 -2.86 -7.59 -21.55
CA THR A 51 -3.80 -8.71 -21.56
C THR A 51 -5.22 -8.32 -21.15
N THR A 52 -5.35 -7.45 -20.12
CA THR A 52 -6.66 -7.04 -19.58
C THR A 52 -7.22 -5.78 -20.20
N GLY A 53 -6.35 -4.96 -20.85
CA GLY A 53 -6.62 -3.54 -20.97
C GLY A 53 -6.57 -2.86 -19.61
N GLU A 54 -7.41 -1.85 -19.40
CA GLU A 54 -7.55 -1.10 -18.15
C GLU A 54 -8.91 -1.44 -17.53
N LYS A 55 -8.90 -1.90 -16.27
CA LYS A 55 -10.10 -2.36 -15.56
C LYS A 55 -10.05 -2.01 -14.08
N ASP A 56 -11.18 -1.54 -13.57
CA ASP A 56 -11.46 -1.47 -12.13
C ASP A 56 -12.12 -2.77 -11.68
N LEU A 57 -11.53 -3.38 -10.67
CA LEU A 57 -11.97 -4.67 -10.14
C LEU A 57 -12.54 -4.46 -8.74
N PRO A 58 -13.87 -4.50 -8.57
CA PRO A 58 -14.45 -4.60 -7.25
C PRO A 58 -14.02 -5.92 -6.61
N VAL A 59 -13.35 -5.85 -5.47
CA VAL A 59 -12.86 -7.05 -4.78
C VAL A 59 -14.05 -7.76 -4.13
N LYS A 60 -14.32 -9.00 -4.56
CA LYS A 60 -15.33 -9.86 -3.97
C LYS A 60 -14.77 -10.73 -2.85
N SER A 61 -13.57 -11.26 -3.05
CA SER A 61 -12.90 -12.05 -2.03
C SER A 61 -11.40 -11.78 -2.02
N SER A 62 -10.82 -11.84 -0.83
CA SER A 62 -9.40 -11.68 -0.66
C SER A 62 -8.92 -12.51 0.53
N TYR A 63 -7.86 -13.28 0.29
CA TYR A 63 -7.25 -14.14 1.31
C TYR A 63 -5.74 -14.02 1.29
N ALA A 64 -5.13 -14.24 2.44
CA ALA A 64 -3.69 -14.36 2.58
C ALA A 64 -3.35 -15.66 3.29
N PHE A 65 -2.21 -16.25 2.96
CA PHE A 65 -1.62 -17.32 3.75
C PHE A 65 -0.10 -17.14 3.82
N ALA A 66 0.47 -17.60 4.92
CA ALA A 66 1.90 -17.50 5.16
C ALA A 66 2.62 -18.81 4.83
N VAL A 67 3.84 -18.67 4.32
CA VAL A 67 4.84 -19.74 4.22
C VAL A 67 6.14 -19.22 4.80
N THR A 68 6.99 -20.13 5.28
CA THR A 68 8.37 -19.77 5.68
C THR A 68 9.25 -19.75 4.46
N LYS A 69 9.97 -18.66 4.26
CA LYS A 69 11.00 -18.51 3.24
C LYS A 69 12.38 -18.48 3.86
N THR A 70 13.29 -19.23 3.28
CA THR A 70 14.70 -19.31 3.73
C THR A 70 15.61 -18.60 2.75
N PHE A 71 16.55 -17.83 3.26
CA PHE A 71 17.59 -17.15 2.51
C PHE A 71 18.96 -17.66 2.99
N THR A 72 19.84 -17.96 2.06
CA THR A 72 21.24 -18.28 2.37
C THR A 72 22.12 -17.18 1.78
N ASP A 73 22.99 -16.62 2.59
CA ASP A 73 23.97 -15.62 2.13
C ASP A 73 25.26 -16.28 1.61
N ILE A 74 26.19 -15.44 1.15
CA ILE A 74 27.48 -15.90 0.62
C ILE A 74 28.37 -16.61 1.66
N ASN A 75 28.08 -16.41 2.94
CA ASN A 75 28.79 -17.05 4.06
C ASN A 75 28.05 -18.30 4.57
N ASN A 76 27.07 -18.79 3.82
CA ASN A 76 26.19 -19.90 4.20
C ASN A 76 25.34 -19.62 5.47
N LYS A 77 25.21 -18.36 5.89
CA LYS A 77 24.30 -18.00 6.97
C LYS A 77 22.86 -18.10 6.46
N ILE A 78 22.07 -18.89 7.17
CA ILE A 78 20.66 -19.10 6.86
C ILE A 78 19.83 -18.12 7.68
N THR A 79 18.96 -17.38 7.02
CA THR A 79 17.93 -16.53 7.64
C THR A 79 16.56 -16.91 7.13
N MET A 80 15.53 -16.65 7.92
CA MET A 80 14.14 -16.96 7.56
C MET A 80 13.29 -15.74 7.64
N SER A 81 12.22 -15.73 6.85
CA SER A 81 11.16 -14.74 6.92
C SER A 81 9.80 -15.37 6.59
N SER A 82 8.74 -14.81 7.13
CA SER A 82 7.41 -15.09 6.65
C SER A 82 7.25 -14.55 5.23
N ALA A 83 6.59 -15.30 4.37
CA ALA A 83 6.11 -14.81 3.08
C ALA A 83 4.59 -14.91 3.05
N HIS A 84 3.91 -13.76 3.06
CA HIS A 84 2.46 -13.70 2.99
C HIS A 84 2.03 -13.56 1.53
N ASN A 85 1.43 -14.61 1.01
CA ASN A 85 0.86 -14.61 -0.34
C ASN A 85 -0.58 -14.10 -0.24
N VAL A 86 -0.84 -12.95 -0.83
CA VAL A 86 -2.14 -12.28 -0.82
C VAL A 86 -2.80 -12.48 -2.17
N TYR A 87 -4.04 -12.94 -2.15
CA TYR A 87 -4.90 -13.19 -3.31
C TYR A 87 -6.07 -12.24 -3.26
N VAL A 88 -6.29 -11.52 -4.33
CA VAL A 88 -7.38 -10.57 -4.48
C VAL A 88 -8.14 -10.92 -5.76
N ALA A 89 -9.44 -11.10 -5.67
CA ALA A 89 -10.26 -11.51 -6.80
C ALA A 89 -11.60 -10.76 -6.85
N ASN A 90 -12.10 -10.55 -8.06
CA ASN A 90 -13.45 -10.03 -8.29
C ASN A 90 -14.53 -11.12 -8.35
N TYR A 91 -14.19 -12.31 -7.89
CA TYR A 91 -15.08 -13.47 -7.77
C TYR A 91 -14.79 -14.22 -6.45
N ASP A 92 -15.65 -15.17 -6.09
CA ASP A 92 -15.51 -15.89 -4.83
C ASP A 92 -14.40 -16.96 -4.89
N LEU A 93 -13.39 -16.80 -4.05
CA LEU A 93 -12.33 -17.78 -3.81
C LEU A 93 -12.79 -18.77 -2.74
N ASP A 94 -12.50 -20.06 -2.91
CA ASP A 94 -12.84 -21.09 -1.92
C ASP A 94 -11.79 -21.14 -0.80
N ALA A 95 -12.10 -20.54 0.35
CA ALA A 95 -11.22 -20.52 1.51
C ALA A 95 -10.95 -21.92 2.12
N ASN A 96 -11.85 -22.89 1.94
CA ASN A 96 -11.72 -24.23 2.52
C ASN A 96 -10.75 -25.11 1.73
N ASN A 97 -10.64 -24.85 0.43
CA ASN A 97 -9.77 -25.57 -0.50
C ASN A 97 -8.73 -24.64 -1.14
N PHE A 98 -8.17 -23.75 -0.35
CA PHE A 98 -7.42 -22.62 -0.86
C PHE A 98 -6.21 -23.04 -1.74
N ALA A 99 -5.49 -24.08 -1.35
CA ALA A 99 -4.37 -24.61 -2.15
C ALA A 99 -4.83 -25.08 -3.56
N MET A 100 -6.03 -25.66 -3.65
CA MET A 100 -6.63 -26.10 -4.92
C MET A 100 -7.27 -24.93 -5.68
N THR A 101 -7.79 -23.92 -4.98
CA THR A 101 -8.45 -22.75 -5.58
C THR A 101 -7.47 -21.91 -6.37
N MET A 102 -6.18 -21.93 -6.00
CA MET A 102 -5.14 -21.18 -6.70
C MET A 102 -4.89 -21.65 -8.13
N ASP A 103 -5.08 -22.94 -8.36
CA ASP A 103 -4.95 -23.55 -9.67
C ASP A 103 -6.30 -23.77 -10.37
N LYS A 104 -7.40 -23.50 -9.67
CA LYS A 104 -8.72 -23.62 -10.25
C LYS A 104 -8.89 -22.64 -11.42
N PRO A 105 -9.30 -23.13 -12.60
CA PRO A 105 -9.52 -22.28 -13.77
C PRO A 105 -10.60 -21.21 -13.49
N LEU A 106 -10.44 -20.06 -14.09
CA LEU A 106 -11.48 -19.04 -14.13
C LEU A 106 -12.66 -19.54 -14.97
N THR A 107 -13.87 -19.17 -14.60
CA THR A 107 -15.09 -19.67 -15.25
C THR A 107 -15.71 -18.64 -16.20
N SER A 108 -15.28 -17.37 -16.12
CA SER A 108 -15.83 -16.29 -16.92
C SER A 108 -14.71 -15.31 -17.34
N ASP A 109 -14.82 -14.69 -18.52
CA ASP A 109 -13.82 -13.78 -19.10
C ASP A 109 -13.73 -12.43 -18.35
N ASP A 110 -14.67 -12.12 -17.47
CA ASP A 110 -14.64 -10.95 -16.59
C ASP A 110 -13.91 -11.20 -15.26
N GLN A 111 -13.61 -12.46 -14.94
CA GLN A 111 -12.91 -12.82 -13.73
C GLN A 111 -11.42 -12.47 -13.83
N VAL A 112 -10.93 -11.89 -12.74
CA VAL A 112 -9.52 -11.52 -12.58
C VAL A 112 -9.06 -11.86 -11.18
N ARG A 113 -7.86 -12.37 -11.07
CA ARG A 113 -7.17 -12.63 -9.80
C ARG A 113 -5.78 -11.99 -9.83
N VAL A 114 -5.52 -11.17 -8.83
CA VAL A 114 -4.20 -10.60 -8.54
C VAL A 114 -3.60 -11.36 -7.38
N VAL A 115 -2.31 -11.67 -7.47
CA VAL A 115 -1.55 -12.33 -6.41
C VAL A 115 -0.28 -11.53 -6.18
N PHE A 116 0.07 -11.27 -4.92
CA PHE A 116 1.37 -10.70 -4.58
C PHE A 116 1.92 -11.34 -3.31
N SER A 117 3.23 -11.53 -3.28
CA SER A 117 3.96 -12.12 -2.16
C SER A 117 4.72 -11.05 -1.40
N LEU A 118 4.45 -10.95 -0.10
CA LEU A 118 5.07 -9.99 0.83
C LEU A 118 6.03 -10.72 1.76
N ILE A 119 7.32 -10.49 1.59
CA ILE A 119 8.35 -11.03 2.50
C ILE A 119 8.40 -10.16 3.74
N GLY A 120 8.17 -10.74 4.90
CA GLY A 120 8.24 -10.07 6.20
C GLY A 120 9.66 -9.76 6.68
N GLU A 121 9.78 -9.48 7.96
CA GLU A 121 11.07 -9.21 8.61
C GLU A 121 11.91 -10.48 8.75
N GLU A 122 13.22 -10.30 8.93
CA GLU A 122 14.14 -11.38 9.29
C GLU A 122 13.75 -11.99 10.65
N GLY A 123 13.88 -13.31 10.76
CA GLY A 123 13.55 -14.06 11.98
C GLY A 123 12.08 -14.42 12.12
N THR A 124 11.23 -14.04 11.16
CA THR A 124 9.81 -14.45 11.12
C THR A 124 9.62 -15.77 10.35
N ASN A 125 8.45 -16.39 10.47
CA ASN A 125 8.09 -17.65 9.80
C ASN A 125 6.59 -17.68 9.46
N ASP A 126 6.09 -18.81 8.98
CA ASP A 126 4.69 -19.01 8.59
C ASP A 126 3.66 -18.88 9.74
N LYS A 127 4.11 -18.90 11.00
CA LYS A 127 3.27 -18.67 12.18
C LYS A 127 3.29 -17.21 12.64
N SER A 128 4.21 -16.41 12.11
CA SER A 128 4.32 -15.00 12.43
C SER A 128 3.20 -14.22 11.74
N PRO A 129 2.49 -13.33 12.45
CA PRO A 129 1.51 -12.48 11.81
C PRO A 129 2.18 -11.56 10.78
N PRO A 130 1.45 -11.11 9.76
CA PRO A 130 1.96 -10.08 8.88
C PRO A 130 2.26 -8.80 9.69
N LYS A 131 3.18 -7.99 9.23
CA LYS A 131 3.55 -6.73 9.88
C LYS A 131 3.03 -5.54 9.07
N ALA A 132 2.47 -4.54 9.76
CA ALA A 132 2.19 -3.26 9.14
C ALA A 132 3.49 -2.54 8.74
N GLY A 133 3.48 -1.86 7.61
CA GLY A 133 4.64 -1.18 7.07
C GLY A 133 4.68 -1.22 5.54
N THR A 134 5.75 -0.69 4.98
CA THR A 134 5.95 -0.64 3.54
C THR A 134 6.79 -1.81 3.06
N TYR A 135 6.26 -2.55 2.11
CA TYR A 135 6.93 -3.64 1.39
C TYR A 135 7.32 -3.12 0.01
N SER A 136 8.60 -2.90 -0.22
CA SER A 136 9.09 -2.32 -1.47
C SER A 136 9.46 -3.39 -2.49
N ALA A 137 9.13 -3.18 -3.76
CA ALA A 137 9.58 -4.02 -4.86
C ALA A 137 11.12 -4.00 -5.04
N LYS A 138 11.78 -2.92 -4.61
CA LYS A 138 13.24 -2.73 -4.70
C LYS A 138 14.00 -3.12 -3.43
N ALA A 139 13.32 -3.52 -2.35
CA ALA A 139 13.99 -4.03 -1.17
C ALA A 139 14.83 -5.28 -1.51
N ASP A 140 15.93 -5.50 -0.78
CA ASP A 140 16.82 -6.63 -1.05
C ASP A 140 16.18 -7.96 -0.66
N LYS A 141 15.96 -8.19 0.64
CA LYS A 141 15.48 -9.48 1.16
C LYS A 141 14.18 -9.38 1.94
N HIS A 142 14.10 -8.43 2.86
CA HIS A 142 13.01 -8.30 3.83
C HIS A 142 12.16 -7.06 3.55
N MET A 143 10.95 -7.01 4.07
CA MET A 143 9.95 -5.97 3.79
C MET A 143 9.83 -5.72 2.28
N LYS A 144 9.66 -6.80 1.54
CA LYS A 144 9.78 -6.85 0.10
C LYS A 144 8.53 -7.38 -0.57
N VAL A 145 8.16 -6.77 -1.70
CA VAL A 145 7.28 -7.41 -2.68
C VAL A 145 8.13 -8.34 -3.53
N GLU A 146 7.97 -9.65 -3.35
CA GLU A 146 8.80 -10.63 -4.03
C GLU A 146 8.31 -10.97 -5.41
N SER A 147 7.02 -11.17 -5.55
CA SER A 147 6.40 -11.55 -6.82
C SER A 147 5.00 -10.98 -6.94
N VAL A 148 4.59 -10.74 -8.16
CA VAL A 148 3.25 -10.27 -8.51
C VAL A 148 2.76 -11.06 -9.70
N GLY A 149 1.56 -11.61 -9.59
CA GLY A 149 0.92 -12.38 -10.65
C GLY A 149 -0.46 -11.84 -10.97
N LEU A 150 -0.80 -11.90 -12.23
CA LEU A 150 -2.13 -11.56 -12.76
C LEU A 150 -2.66 -12.79 -13.50
N VAL A 151 -3.86 -13.22 -13.14
CA VAL A 151 -4.57 -14.32 -13.82
C VAL A 151 -5.87 -13.76 -14.37
N VAL A 152 -6.06 -13.90 -15.65
CA VAL A 152 -7.26 -13.47 -16.36
C VAL A 152 -7.72 -14.60 -17.27
N ARG A 153 -9.01 -14.59 -17.65
CA ARG A 153 -9.52 -15.48 -18.68
C ARG A 153 -9.64 -14.70 -20.00
N LYS A 154 -9.18 -15.28 -21.07
CA LYS A 154 -9.28 -14.71 -22.41
C LYS A 154 -9.58 -15.82 -23.42
N SER A 155 -10.64 -15.62 -24.18
CA SER A 155 -11.05 -16.61 -25.23
C SER A 155 -11.22 -18.04 -24.69
N GLY A 156 -11.79 -18.16 -23.46
CA GLY A 156 -12.06 -19.46 -22.86
C GLY A 156 -10.85 -20.11 -22.15
N ALA A 157 -9.69 -19.51 -22.15
CA ALA A 157 -8.47 -20.02 -21.50
C ALA A 157 -7.92 -19.06 -20.46
N ASP A 158 -7.30 -19.59 -19.41
CA ASP A 158 -6.63 -18.80 -18.40
C ASP A 158 -5.26 -18.35 -18.91
N VAL A 159 -5.02 -17.05 -18.81
CA VAL A 159 -3.72 -16.43 -19.06
C VAL A 159 -3.13 -16.02 -17.72
N LYS A 160 -2.04 -16.68 -17.34
CA LYS A 160 -1.28 -16.39 -16.12
C LYS A 160 -0.05 -15.57 -16.51
N SER A 161 0.08 -14.36 -15.98
CA SER A 161 1.21 -13.46 -16.21
C SER A 161 1.88 -13.14 -14.90
N TRP A 162 3.16 -13.48 -14.77
CA TRP A 162 3.99 -13.02 -13.66
C TRP A 162 4.73 -11.77 -14.11
N LEU A 163 4.65 -10.72 -13.29
CA LEU A 163 5.35 -9.47 -13.57
C LEU A 163 6.86 -9.68 -13.48
N ASP A 164 7.59 -9.14 -14.44
CA ASP A 164 9.05 -9.23 -14.46
C ASP A 164 9.64 -8.53 -13.24
N ARG A 165 10.36 -9.29 -12.41
CA ARG A 165 10.99 -8.78 -11.18
C ARG A 165 12.05 -7.72 -11.43
N SER A 166 12.74 -7.78 -12.56
CA SER A 166 13.78 -6.80 -12.91
C SER A 166 13.18 -5.42 -13.18
N MET A 167 11.96 -5.38 -13.73
CA MET A 167 11.20 -4.18 -14.01
C MET A 167 10.20 -3.81 -12.92
N LEU A 168 9.99 -4.69 -11.93
CA LEU A 168 9.02 -4.45 -10.87
C LEU A 168 9.45 -3.25 -10.02
N SER A 169 8.54 -2.32 -9.82
CA SER A 169 8.72 -1.11 -9.03
C SER A 169 7.44 -0.79 -8.25
N GLY A 170 7.57 0.11 -7.27
CA GLY A 170 6.49 0.49 -6.39
C GLY A 170 6.49 -0.27 -5.08
N GLU A 171 5.35 -0.29 -4.40
CA GLU A 171 5.24 -0.81 -3.04
C GLU A 171 3.84 -1.33 -2.71
N VAL A 172 3.77 -2.11 -1.65
CA VAL A 172 2.55 -2.44 -0.93
C VAL A 172 2.67 -1.87 0.47
N LYS A 173 1.78 -0.95 0.83
CA LYS A 173 1.72 -0.34 2.16
C LYS A 173 0.66 -1.05 2.99
N VAL A 174 1.09 -1.91 3.88
CA VAL A 174 0.23 -2.57 4.84
C VAL A 174 -0.09 -1.59 5.96
N SER A 175 -1.33 -1.14 6.04
CA SER A 175 -1.81 -0.16 7.02
C SER A 175 -2.28 -0.82 8.32
N SER A 176 -2.80 -2.04 8.23
CA SER A 176 -3.22 -2.85 9.37
C SER A 176 -2.88 -4.31 9.15
N ALA A 177 -2.45 -4.98 10.21
CA ALA A 177 -2.09 -6.39 10.18
C ALA A 177 -2.35 -7.06 11.53
N SER A 178 -2.96 -8.24 11.49
CA SER A 178 -3.23 -9.10 12.64
C SER A 178 -3.03 -10.56 12.26
N ALA A 179 -3.25 -11.47 13.21
CA ALA A 179 -3.20 -12.90 12.94
C ALA A 179 -4.33 -13.39 12.00
N ASP A 180 -5.38 -12.60 11.83
CA ASP A 180 -6.59 -13.00 11.10
C ASP A 180 -6.86 -12.13 9.86
N GLU A 181 -6.22 -10.96 9.75
CA GLU A 181 -6.46 -10.01 8.67
C GLU A 181 -5.24 -9.15 8.34
N ILE A 182 -5.08 -8.83 7.07
CA ILE A 182 -4.11 -7.87 6.55
C ILE A 182 -4.82 -6.91 5.61
N SER A 183 -4.61 -5.61 5.78
CA SER A 183 -5.18 -4.58 4.89
C SER A 183 -4.15 -3.52 4.53
N GLY A 184 -4.32 -2.92 3.36
CA GLY A 184 -3.40 -1.91 2.86
C GLY A 184 -3.68 -1.49 1.44
N ASP A 185 -2.72 -0.76 0.90
CA ASP A 185 -2.74 -0.25 -0.46
C ASP A 185 -1.64 -0.91 -1.30
N VAL A 186 -1.91 -1.14 -2.56
CA VAL A 186 -0.97 -1.63 -3.56
C VAL A 186 -0.75 -0.56 -4.63
N ASP A 187 0.50 -0.27 -4.94
CA ASP A 187 0.91 0.54 -6.09
C ASP A 187 2.16 -0.09 -6.71
N LEU A 188 1.94 -0.95 -7.69
CA LEU A 188 2.98 -1.76 -8.33
C LEU A 188 2.92 -1.60 -9.84
N THR A 189 4.10 -1.50 -10.46
CA THR A 189 4.24 -1.43 -11.91
C THR A 189 5.37 -2.34 -12.39
N SER A 190 5.23 -2.88 -13.61
CA SER A 190 6.27 -3.63 -14.30
C SER A 190 6.04 -3.48 -15.81
N GLY A 191 6.90 -2.72 -16.50
CA GLY A 191 6.67 -2.35 -17.89
C GLY A 191 5.33 -1.64 -18.07
N ASP A 192 4.49 -2.14 -18.98
CA ASP A 192 3.16 -1.57 -19.27
C ASP A 192 2.06 -2.05 -18.32
N THR A 193 2.40 -2.92 -17.35
CA THR A 193 1.42 -3.43 -16.38
C THR A 193 1.48 -2.62 -15.10
N SER A 194 0.31 -2.20 -14.60
CA SER A 194 0.18 -1.56 -13.29
C SER A 194 -0.97 -2.18 -12.50
N ILE A 195 -0.79 -2.25 -11.18
CA ILE A 195 -1.78 -2.75 -10.22
C ILE A 195 -1.81 -1.74 -9.08
N LYS A 196 -2.96 -1.07 -8.90
CA LYS A 196 -3.15 -0.03 -7.88
C LYS A 196 -4.48 -0.22 -7.18
N GLY A 197 -4.54 0.16 -5.91
CA GLY A 197 -5.79 0.14 -5.15
C GLY A 197 -5.62 -0.30 -3.72
N SER A 198 -6.73 -0.69 -3.09
CA SER A 198 -6.76 -1.12 -1.69
C SER A 198 -7.30 -2.53 -1.56
N PHE A 199 -6.85 -3.22 -0.53
CA PHE A 199 -7.28 -4.58 -0.22
C PHE A 199 -7.43 -4.79 1.28
N THR A 200 -8.32 -5.74 1.63
CA THR A 200 -8.39 -6.34 2.96
C THR A 200 -8.52 -7.83 2.76
N ALA A 201 -7.55 -8.59 3.24
CA ALA A 201 -7.45 -10.03 3.05
C ALA A 201 -7.51 -10.76 4.38
N LYS A 202 -8.37 -11.79 4.47
CA LYS A 202 -8.44 -12.68 5.62
C LYS A 202 -7.23 -13.63 5.60
N VAL A 203 -6.53 -13.71 6.73
CA VAL A 203 -5.37 -14.62 6.87
C VAL A 203 -5.87 -16.02 7.16
N LEU A 204 -5.55 -16.95 6.29
CA LEU A 204 -5.90 -18.37 6.43
C LEU A 204 -4.80 -19.09 7.17
N LYS A 205 -5.15 -19.78 8.25
CA LYS A 205 -4.23 -20.63 9.02
C LYS A 205 -4.12 -22.00 8.35
N ARG A 206 -2.93 -22.48 8.12
CA ARG A 206 -2.71 -23.88 7.72
C ARG A 206 -3.20 -24.79 8.85
N LYS A 207 -4.08 -25.71 8.50
CA LYS A 207 -4.48 -26.81 9.38
C LYS A 207 -3.38 -27.87 9.44
#